data_d2ae5da3aae8d1d5eb189a2427c2438a
#
_entry.id   d2ae5da3aae8d1d5eb189a2427c2438a
#
_cell.length_a   1.000
_cell.length_b   1.000
_cell.length_c   1.000
_cell.angle_alpha   90.00
_cell.angle_beta   90.00
_cell.angle_gamma   90.00
#
_symmetry.space_group_name_H-M   'P 1'
#
loop_
_entity.id
_entity.type
_entity.pdbx_description
1 polymer ?
#
loop_
_entity_poly.entity_id
_entity_poly.type
_entity_poly.pdbx_seq_one_letter_code
_entity_poly.pdbx_strand_id
1 'polypeptide(L)'
;DIADFSKWQNKALKFEMCIPEDHPWTSGPMQIIFSSTSAVTLPTANNTFFHDQGKLSRALYMPWNNDDMSYDTKGKWITVTIPFSEFNKDYDGNPLKSTFTSTEDFAGLTLFVVKGAYNDKSVIPNGKDGHPVIRIDNIRVVPYN
;
A
#
# COMPACT_ATOMS: atom_id res chain seq x y z
N ASP A 1 -18.00 6.12 -8.14
CA ASP A 1 -17.83 7.57 -8.19
C ASP A 1 -17.20 8.05 -6.88
N ILE A 2 -16.01 8.64 -6.96
CA ILE A 2 -15.28 9.17 -5.80
C ILE A 2 -15.90 10.50 -5.33
N ALA A 3 -16.81 11.08 -6.09
CA ALA A 3 -17.34 12.42 -5.85
C ALA A 3 -18.24 12.55 -4.60
N ASP A 4 -18.76 11.46 -4.05
CA ASP A 4 -19.55 11.49 -2.81
C ASP A 4 -18.72 11.12 -1.59
N PHE A 5 -18.06 12.10 -0.99
CA PHE A 5 -17.21 11.93 0.20
C PHE A 5 -17.98 11.75 1.49
N SER A 6 -19.27 12.05 1.51
CA SER A 6 -20.10 11.88 2.73
C SER A 6 -20.16 10.42 3.21
N LYS A 7 -19.76 9.48 2.35
CA LYS A 7 -19.81 8.03 2.58
C LYS A 7 -18.49 7.32 2.26
N TRP A 8 -17.36 7.99 2.42
CA TRP A 8 -16.06 7.37 2.14
C TRP A 8 -15.82 6.10 2.96
N GLN A 9 -16.38 6.02 4.17
CA GLN A 9 -16.28 4.84 5.05
C GLN A 9 -16.87 3.58 4.41
N ASN A 10 -17.82 3.76 3.49
CA ASN A 10 -18.50 2.68 2.79
C ASN A 10 -17.86 2.36 1.43
N LYS A 11 -16.57 2.68 1.28
CA LYS A 11 -15.81 2.43 0.05
C LYS A 11 -14.56 1.64 0.34
N ALA A 12 -14.03 1.00 -0.68
CA ALA A 12 -12.75 0.30 -0.64
C ALA A 12 -11.96 0.53 -1.94
N LEU A 13 -10.65 0.56 -1.80
CA LEU A 13 -9.75 0.36 -2.92
C LEU A 13 -9.73 -1.13 -3.26
N LYS A 14 -9.86 -1.45 -4.54
CA LYS A 14 -9.83 -2.81 -5.04
C LYS A 14 -8.90 -2.90 -6.23
N PHE A 15 -8.11 -3.95 -6.29
CA PHE A 15 -7.23 -4.22 -7.43
C PHE A 15 -6.99 -5.72 -7.57
N GLU A 16 -6.52 -6.12 -8.74
CA GLU A 16 -6.06 -7.47 -8.98
C GLU A 16 -4.55 -7.53 -8.79
N MET A 17 -4.06 -8.60 -8.19
CA MET A 17 -2.64 -8.82 -7.93
C MET A 17 -2.22 -10.23 -8.35
N CYS A 18 -1.04 -10.34 -8.95
CA CYS A 18 -0.44 -11.61 -9.34
C CYS A 18 1.05 -11.61 -8.97
N ILE A 19 1.46 -12.62 -8.22
CA ILE A 19 2.85 -12.82 -7.78
C ILE A 19 3.27 -14.22 -8.18
N PRO A 20 4.26 -14.38 -9.07
CA PRO A 20 4.74 -15.69 -9.48
C PRO A 20 5.53 -16.37 -8.36
N GLU A 21 5.49 -17.70 -8.33
CA GLU A 21 6.12 -18.53 -7.31
C GLU A 21 7.67 -18.42 -7.30
N ASP A 22 8.27 -18.22 -8.48
CA ASP A 22 9.71 -18.07 -8.64
C ASP A 22 10.25 -16.68 -8.26
N HIS A 23 9.37 -15.72 -8.07
CA HIS A 23 9.68 -14.35 -7.62
C HIS A 23 8.74 -13.90 -6.51
N PRO A 24 8.73 -14.59 -5.36
CA PRO A 24 7.80 -14.28 -4.28
C PRO A 24 8.07 -12.91 -3.67
N TRP A 25 7.02 -12.34 -3.10
CA TRP A 25 7.14 -11.13 -2.30
C TRP A 25 7.75 -11.46 -0.95
N THR A 26 8.98 -11.01 -0.71
CA THR A 26 9.76 -11.28 0.51
C THR A 26 10.22 -10.02 1.20
N SER A 27 9.58 -8.90 0.93
CA SER A 27 9.86 -7.60 1.55
C SER A 27 8.82 -7.24 2.61
N GLY A 28 8.97 -6.08 3.23
CA GLY A 28 7.99 -5.56 4.19
C GLY A 28 6.60 -5.34 3.58
N PRO A 29 5.62 -4.88 4.38
CA PRO A 29 4.28 -4.63 3.90
C PRO A 29 4.25 -3.71 2.70
N MET A 30 3.28 -3.90 1.81
CA MET A 30 2.96 -2.89 0.82
C MET A 30 2.30 -1.70 1.51
N GLN A 31 2.88 -0.55 1.35
CA GLN A 31 2.27 0.70 1.76
C GLN A 31 1.42 1.23 0.62
N ILE A 32 0.16 1.44 0.89
CA ILE A 32 -0.79 2.01 -0.05
C ILE A 32 -1.11 3.41 0.45
N ILE A 33 -0.78 4.43 -0.35
CA ILE A 33 -0.80 5.82 0.10
C ILE A 33 -1.64 6.63 -0.86
N PHE A 34 -2.69 7.27 -0.37
CA PHE A 34 -3.33 8.39 -1.03
C PHE A 34 -2.67 9.69 -0.58
N SER A 35 -2.48 10.60 -1.51
CA SER A 35 -1.85 11.91 -1.24
C SER A 35 -2.63 13.06 -1.87
N SER A 36 -2.51 14.23 -1.25
CA SER A 36 -3.10 15.46 -1.78
C SER A 36 -2.24 16.12 -2.89
N THR A 37 -1.13 15.50 -3.26
CA THR A 37 -0.28 15.94 -4.36
C THR A 37 -0.25 14.92 -5.48
N SER A 38 -0.31 15.37 -6.72
CA SER A 38 -0.37 14.50 -7.91
C SER A 38 0.97 13.89 -8.31
N ALA A 39 2.08 14.39 -7.80
CA ALA A 39 3.41 13.93 -8.17
C ALA A 39 4.11 13.34 -6.95
N VAL A 40 4.12 12.03 -6.87
CA VAL A 40 4.98 11.32 -5.93
C VAL A 40 6.29 11.02 -6.66
N THR A 41 7.31 11.85 -6.44
CA THR A 41 8.68 11.53 -6.85
C THR A 41 9.24 10.44 -5.93
N LEU A 42 9.98 9.48 -6.47
CA LEU A 42 10.57 8.42 -5.65
C LEU A 42 11.52 9.00 -4.59
N PRO A 43 11.55 8.42 -3.38
CA PRO A 43 12.40 8.92 -2.30
C PRO A 43 13.86 8.95 -2.72
N THR A 44 14.48 10.10 -2.56
CA THR A 44 15.92 10.22 -2.56
C THR A 44 16.50 9.71 -1.24
N ALA A 45 17.79 9.44 -1.19
CA ALA A 45 18.47 8.78 -0.06
C ALA A 45 18.25 9.41 1.34
N ASN A 46 17.68 10.60 1.43
CA ASN A 46 17.47 11.34 2.68
C ASN A 46 16.05 11.25 3.26
N ASN A 47 15.16 10.50 2.65
CA ASN A 47 13.82 10.15 3.17
C ASN A 47 12.91 11.31 3.63
N THR A 48 13.24 12.55 3.30
CA THR A 48 12.40 13.72 3.59
C THR A 48 11.17 13.82 2.69
N PHE A 49 11.14 13.00 1.69
CA PHE A 49 10.22 13.00 0.59
C PHE A 49 8.74 12.94 0.98
N PHE A 50 8.39 12.03 1.90
CA PHE A 50 6.98 11.87 2.28
C PHE A 50 6.46 12.97 3.20
N HIS A 51 7.32 13.69 3.90
CA HIS A 51 6.93 14.78 4.78
C HIS A 51 6.51 16.04 4.01
N ASP A 52 7.00 16.20 2.79
CA ASP A 52 6.76 17.39 1.96
C ASP A 52 5.64 17.19 0.92
N GLN A 53 4.92 16.05 0.97
CA GLN A 53 3.94 15.67 -0.05
C GLN A 53 2.49 16.05 0.29
N GLY A 54 2.30 16.98 1.21
CA GLY A 54 0.97 17.35 1.66
C GLY A 54 0.33 16.30 2.56
N LYS A 55 -0.99 16.22 2.57
CA LYS A 55 -1.71 15.23 3.38
C LYS A 55 -1.56 13.84 2.78
N LEU A 56 -1.12 12.89 3.60
CA LEU A 56 -1.00 11.48 3.25
C LEU A 56 -1.93 10.64 4.12
N SER A 57 -2.60 9.67 3.51
CA SER A 57 -3.41 8.66 4.19
C SER A 57 -2.91 7.28 3.77
N ARG A 58 -2.45 6.49 4.74
CA ARG A 58 -1.75 5.22 4.51
C ARG A 58 -2.52 4.03 5.04
N ALA A 59 -2.58 2.98 4.23
CA ALA A 59 -2.90 1.62 4.65
C ALA A 59 -1.69 0.71 4.45
N LEU A 60 -1.60 -0.34 5.25
CA LEU A 60 -0.61 -1.41 5.11
C LEU A 60 -1.30 -2.68 4.64
N TYR A 61 -0.79 -3.28 3.58
CA TYR A 61 -1.24 -4.58 3.11
C TYR A 61 -0.14 -5.63 3.31
N MET A 62 -0.45 -6.64 4.10
CA MET A 62 0.47 -7.69 4.52
C MET A 62 -0.24 -9.05 4.47
N PRO A 63 -0.22 -9.73 3.30
CA PRO A 63 -1.00 -10.96 3.11
C PRO A 63 -0.39 -12.20 3.75
N TRP A 64 0.90 -12.16 4.13
CA TRP A 64 1.56 -13.30 4.75
C TRP A 64 1.30 -13.33 6.25
N ASN A 65 1.32 -14.55 6.77
CA ASN A 65 1.20 -14.83 8.20
C ASN A 65 2.24 -15.87 8.67
N ASN A 66 3.31 -16.03 7.90
CA ASN A 66 4.41 -16.94 8.20
C ASN A 66 5.64 -16.19 8.70
N ASP A 67 6.54 -16.89 9.37
CA ASP A 67 7.78 -16.31 9.89
C ASP A 67 8.75 -15.88 8.79
N ASP A 68 8.62 -16.44 7.60
CA ASP A 68 9.48 -16.14 6.46
C ASP A 68 9.07 -14.84 5.73
N MET A 69 7.91 -14.28 6.07
CA MET A 69 7.35 -13.10 5.40
C MET A 69 7.35 -13.23 3.87
N SER A 70 7.13 -14.45 3.40
CA SER A 70 7.12 -14.79 1.98
C SER A 70 5.70 -15.05 1.51
N TYR A 71 5.35 -14.48 0.37
CA TYR A 71 4.03 -14.61 -0.21
C TYR A 71 4.08 -14.66 -1.73
N ASP A 72 3.33 -15.56 -2.29
CA ASP A 72 3.05 -15.62 -3.72
C ASP A 72 1.60 -16.02 -3.97
N THR A 73 1.12 -15.81 -5.17
CA THR A 73 -0.21 -16.23 -5.61
C THR A 73 -0.15 -17.43 -6.56
N LYS A 74 1.02 -18.10 -6.62
CA LYS A 74 1.31 -19.19 -7.59
C LYS A 74 1.05 -18.76 -9.03
N GLY A 75 1.35 -17.50 -9.35
CA GLY A 75 1.11 -16.93 -10.66
C GLY A 75 -0.36 -16.72 -11.02
N LYS A 76 -1.27 -16.84 -10.07
CA LYS A 76 -2.70 -16.58 -10.28
C LYS A 76 -3.05 -15.16 -9.92
N TRP A 77 -4.00 -14.57 -10.62
CA TRP A 77 -4.60 -13.30 -10.24
C TRP A 77 -5.54 -13.49 -9.06
N ILE A 78 -5.36 -12.68 -8.05
CA ILE A 78 -6.25 -12.59 -6.88
C ILE A 78 -6.79 -11.17 -6.76
N THR A 79 -7.95 -11.03 -6.13
CA THR A 79 -8.54 -9.72 -5.83
C THR A 79 -8.13 -9.29 -4.43
N VAL A 80 -7.54 -8.09 -4.32
CA VAL A 80 -7.24 -7.42 -3.06
C VAL A 80 -8.27 -6.32 -2.83
N THR A 81 -8.79 -6.26 -1.61
CA THR A 81 -9.77 -5.24 -1.20
C THR A 81 -9.29 -4.58 0.10
N ILE A 82 -9.08 -3.27 0.06
CA ILE A 82 -8.65 -2.48 1.21
C ILE A 82 -9.75 -1.46 1.54
N PRO A 83 -10.49 -1.64 2.62
CA PRO A 83 -11.47 -0.66 3.05
C PRO A 83 -10.84 0.72 3.28
N PHE A 84 -11.54 1.78 2.94
CA PHE A 84 -11.01 3.13 3.16
C PHE A 84 -10.78 3.46 4.63
N SER A 85 -11.46 2.78 5.54
CA SER A 85 -11.20 2.86 6.98
C SER A 85 -9.80 2.41 7.41
N GLU A 86 -9.13 1.58 6.58
CA GLU A 86 -7.76 1.13 6.83
C GLU A 86 -6.70 2.22 6.53
N PHE A 87 -7.07 3.26 5.77
CA PHE A 87 -6.19 4.40 5.49
C PHE A 87 -6.20 5.39 6.65
N ASN A 88 -5.85 4.93 7.84
CA ASN A 88 -6.04 5.65 9.11
C ASN A 88 -4.74 6.13 9.76
N LYS A 89 -3.64 6.11 9.03
CA LYS A 89 -2.33 6.55 9.53
C LYS A 89 -1.67 7.52 8.55
N ASP A 90 -0.87 8.43 9.10
CA ASP A 90 0.08 9.22 8.32
C ASP A 90 1.31 8.38 7.94
N TYR A 91 2.29 9.00 7.30
CA TYR A 91 3.52 8.31 6.91
C TYR A 91 4.33 7.81 8.12
N ASP A 92 4.32 8.54 9.22
CA ASP A 92 5.04 8.17 10.45
C ASP A 92 4.30 7.11 11.30
N GLY A 93 3.10 6.72 10.86
CA GLY A 93 2.27 5.75 11.55
C GLY A 93 1.40 6.34 12.65
N ASN A 94 1.31 7.68 12.75
CA ASN A 94 0.41 8.32 13.69
C ASN A 94 -1.04 8.21 13.21
N PRO A 95 -1.99 8.02 14.13
CA PRO A 95 -3.41 7.97 13.78
C PRO A 95 -3.89 9.27 13.13
N LEU A 96 -4.65 9.16 12.06
CA LEU A 96 -5.35 10.29 11.45
C LEU A 96 -6.71 10.47 12.11
N LYS A 97 -7.06 11.72 12.44
CA LYS A 97 -8.38 12.07 13.02
C LYS A 97 -9.49 11.93 11.97
N SER A 98 -9.20 12.25 10.73
CA SER A 98 -10.09 11.98 9.60
C SER A 98 -9.24 11.61 8.39
N THR A 99 -9.59 10.52 7.73
CA THR A 99 -8.80 10.00 6.62
C THR A 99 -9.01 10.83 5.36
N PHE A 100 -10.26 10.98 4.94
CA PHE A 100 -10.59 11.68 3.70
C PHE A 100 -11.61 12.78 3.97
N THR A 101 -11.32 13.97 3.48
CA THR A 101 -12.15 15.17 3.69
C THR A 101 -12.57 15.85 2.40
N SER A 102 -11.83 15.63 1.32
CA SER A 102 -12.12 16.22 0.01
C SER A 102 -11.60 15.36 -1.14
N THR A 103 -11.99 15.72 -2.38
CA THR A 103 -11.44 15.11 -3.61
C THR A 103 -9.94 15.28 -3.74
N GLU A 104 -9.40 16.34 -3.15
CA GLU A 104 -7.97 16.64 -3.21
C GLU A 104 -7.13 15.57 -2.51
N ASP A 105 -7.70 14.88 -1.51
CA ASP A 105 -7.00 13.80 -0.79
C ASP A 105 -6.66 12.59 -1.69
N PHE A 106 -7.22 12.54 -2.90
CA PHE A 106 -7.00 11.47 -3.89
C PHE A 106 -6.23 11.94 -5.13
N ALA A 107 -5.46 13.02 -5.02
CA ALA A 107 -4.68 13.52 -6.15
C ALA A 107 -3.57 12.54 -6.57
N GLY A 108 -3.03 11.75 -5.65
CA GLY A 108 -2.03 10.72 -5.91
C GLY A 108 -2.35 9.40 -5.24
N LEU A 109 -1.99 8.30 -5.90
CA LEU A 109 -1.99 6.94 -5.34
C LEU A 109 -0.61 6.33 -5.52
N THR A 110 -0.02 5.87 -4.43
CA THR A 110 1.28 5.21 -4.42
C THR A 110 1.15 3.81 -3.83
N LEU A 111 1.67 2.83 -4.52
CA LEU A 111 1.87 1.47 -4.04
C LEU A 111 3.37 1.30 -3.83
N PHE A 112 3.78 1.15 -2.59
CA PHE A 112 5.18 1.16 -2.21
C PHE A 112 5.55 -0.10 -1.43
N VAL A 113 6.55 -0.83 -1.93
CA VAL A 113 7.11 -2.01 -1.28
C VAL A 113 8.56 -1.73 -0.94
N VAL A 114 8.90 -1.80 0.34
CA VAL A 114 10.26 -1.56 0.83
C VAL A 114 11.03 -2.86 0.89
N LYS A 115 12.21 -2.87 0.30
CA LYS A 115 13.21 -3.89 0.56
C LYS A 115 13.89 -3.53 1.89
N GLY A 116 13.74 -4.36 2.92
CA GLY A 116 14.41 -4.07 4.18
C GLY A 116 13.85 -4.82 5.39
N ALA A 117 14.21 -4.33 6.57
CA ALA A 117 13.73 -4.86 7.83
C ALA A 117 12.29 -4.39 8.12
N TYR A 118 11.48 -5.28 8.67
CA TYR A 118 10.19 -4.97 9.26
C TYR A 118 10.21 -5.45 10.72
N ASN A 119 9.94 -4.54 11.66
CA ASN A 119 10.06 -4.81 13.10
C ASN A 119 11.41 -5.43 13.49
N ASP A 120 12.51 -4.84 13.02
CA ASP A 120 13.89 -5.28 13.28
C ASP A 120 14.24 -6.69 12.77
N LYS A 121 13.34 -7.31 12.03
CA LYS A 121 13.61 -8.57 11.34
C LYS A 121 14.03 -8.32 9.91
N SER A 122 15.08 -9.02 9.46
CA SER A 122 15.39 -9.06 8.03
C SER A 122 14.25 -9.75 7.30
N VAL A 123 13.64 -9.05 6.38
CA VAL A 123 12.55 -9.59 5.54
C VAL A 123 13.06 -10.31 4.30
N ILE A 124 14.38 -10.46 4.19
CA ILE A 124 15.02 -11.26 3.14
C ILE A 124 15.39 -12.61 3.76
N PRO A 125 14.65 -13.67 3.49
CA PRO A 125 14.97 -14.97 4.04
C PRO A 125 16.37 -15.41 3.66
N ASN A 126 17.15 -15.87 4.63
CA ASN A 126 18.46 -16.48 4.42
C ASN A 126 19.50 -15.58 3.72
N GLY A 127 19.40 -14.26 3.85
CA GLY A 127 20.36 -13.32 3.25
C GLY A 127 20.35 -13.29 1.72
N LYS A 128 19.36 -13.88 1.08
CA LYS A 128 19.23 -13.83 -0.37
C LYS A 128 18.61 -12.49 -0.78
N ASP A 129 19.15 -11.90 -1.83
CA ASP A 129 18.53 -10.75 -2.47
C ASP A 129 17.15 -11.15 -3.02
N GLY A 130 16.10 -10.58 -2.45
CA GLY A 130 14.75 -10.75 -2.95
C GLY A 130 14.57 -9.96 -4.26
N HIS A 131 14.05 -10.63 -5.27
CA HIS A 131 13.64 -10.00 -6.53
C HIS A 131 12.12 -10.21 -6.72
N PRO A 132 11.27 -9.57 -5.88
CA PRO A 132 9.83 -9.77 -5.98
C PRO A 132 9.31 -9.23 -7.31
N VAL A 133 8.37 -9.95 -7.90
CA VAL A 133 7.59 -9.49 -9.04
C VAL A 133 6.14 -9.39 -8.59
N ILE A 134 5.63 -8.17 -8.48
CA ILE A 134 4.25 -7.90 -8.11
C ILE A 134 3.57 -7.24 -9.31
N ARG A 135 2.64 -7.96 -9.94
CA ARG A 135 1.83 -7.43 -11.03
C ARG A 135 0.51 -6.94 -10.45
N ILE A 136 0.12 -5.74 -10.84
CA ILE A 136 -1.11 -5.10 -10.37
C ILE A 136 -1.90 -4.63 -11.58
N ASP A 137 -3.21 -4.85 -11.53
CA ASP A 137 -4.13 -4.46 -12.59
C ASP A 137 -5.49 -4.02 -11.99
N ASN A 138 -6.30 -3.36 -12.80
CA ASN A 138 -7.69 -3.05 -12.55
C ASN A 138 -7.92 -2.32 -11.21
N ILE A 139 -7.12 -1.28 -10.95
CA ILE A 139 -7.24 -0.47 -9.74
C ILE A 139 -8.55 0.36 -9.82
N ARG A 140 -9.39 0.23 -8.79
CA ARG A 140 -10.71 0.86 -8.75
C ARG A 140 -11.18 1.12 -7.33
N VAL A 141 -12.11 2.06 -7.19
CA VAL A 141 -12.85 2.28 -5.95
C VAL A 141 -14.23 1.65 -6.10
N VAL A 142 -14.64 0.91 -5.10
CA VAL A 142 -15.93 0.19 -5.09
C VAL A 142 -16.71 0.49 -3.82
N PRO A 143 -18.05 0.32 -3.82
CA PRO A 143 -18.79 0.27 -2.58
C PRO A 143 -18.31 -0.89 -1.69
N TYR A 144 -18.29 -0.64 -0.38
CA TYR A 144 -17.89 -1.61 0.62
C TYR A 144 -18.84 -1.49 1.82
N ASN A 145 -19.54 -2.56 2.09
CA ASN A 145 -20.52 -2.64 3.20
C ASN A 145 -20.04 -3.62 4.26
#